data_7b81e73e91e68831c9f4da1cdb040009
#
_entry.id   7b81e73e91e68831c9f4da1cdb040009
#
_cell.length_a   1.000
_cell.length_b   1.000
_cell.length_c   1.000
_cell.angle_alpha   90.00
_cell.angle_beta   90.00
_cell.angle_gamma   90.00
#
_symmetry.space_group_name_H-M   'P 1'
#
loop_
_entity.id
_entity.type
_entity.pdbx_description
1 polymer ?
#
loop_
_entity_poly.entity_id
_entity_poly.type
_entity_poly.pdbx_seq_one_letter_code
_entity_poly.pdbx_strand_id
1 'polypeptide(L)'
;MKYLIRLFALSLFFSLSAQAELSQKFGDIEVHYNALATSELQPEIAKNYKIDRSQNRGLVTISILKKNKLGVAQPIQAELGVNAVNLNSQLTNIDMREVKEGGAIYYLGEYRLSPPDTLKFTVNVKPRGASESHKVEFQQKFFR
;
A
#
# COMPACT_ATOMS: atom_id res chain seq x y z
N MET A 1 -61.44 2.57 -8.56
CA MET A 1 -60.29 3.46 -8.80
C MET A 1 -59.01 2.75 -8.39
N LYS A 2 -58.22 2.41 -9.35
CA LYS A 2 -56.96 1.70 -9.09
C LYS A 2 -55.85 2.73 -9.00
N TYR A 3 -55.38 3.02 -7.82
CA TYR A 3 -54.20 3.86 -7.63
C TYR A 3 -52.97 3.03 -7.82
N LEU A 4 -52.35 3.15 -8.98
CA LEU A 4 -51.01 2.62 -9.28
C LEU A 4 -50.00 3.52 -8.60
N ILE A 5 -49.56 3.11 -7.40
CA ILE A 5 -48.40 3.69 -6.75
C ILE A 5 -47.17 3.16 -7.47
N ARG A 6 -46.65 3.97 -8.40
CA ARG A 6 -45.32 3.73 -8.97
C ARG A 6 -44.28 4.06 -7.91
N LEU A 7 -43.82 3.05 -7.22
CA LEU A 7 -42.63 3.14 -6.37
C LEU A 7 -41.44 3.29 -7.29
N PHE A 8 -41.01 4.53 -7.51
CA PHE A 8 -39.78 4.84 -8.17
C PHE A 8 -38.65 4.59 -7.13
N ALA A 9 -38.16 3.36 -7.11
CA ALA A 9 -36.99 3.03 -6.32
C ALA A 9 -35.78 3.73 -6.95
N LEU A 10 -35.47 4.91 -6.43
CA LEU A 10 -34.24 5.62 -6.70
C LEU A 10 -33.12 4.84 -6.03
N SER A 11 -32.59 3.84 -6.74
CA SER A 11 -31.37 3.18 -6.33
C SER A 11 -30.23 4.17 -6.49
N LEU A 12 -29.91 4.88 -5.40
CA LEU A 12 -28.66 5.58 -5.27
C LEU A 12 -27.54 4.53 -5.36
N PHE A 13 -26.97 4.39 -6.53
CA PHE A 13 -25.67 3.77 -6.68
C PHE A 13 -24.66 4.65 -5.96
N PHE A 14 -24.48 4.40 -4.68
CA PHE A 14 -23.24 4.78 -4.00
C PHE A 14 -22.15 3.97 -4.69
N SER A 15 -21.53 4.60 -5.68
CA SER A 15 -20.23 4.15 -6.18
C SER A 15 -19.26 4.39 -5.03
N LEU A 16 -19.20 3.45 -4.09
CA LEU A 16 -18.03 3.26 -3.26
C LEU A 16 -16.91 3.02 -4.25
N SER A 17 -16.07 4.02 -4.45
CA SER A 17 -14.76 3.83 -5.02
C SER A 17 -14.05 2.88 -4.08
N ALA A 18 -14.24 1.58 -4.28
CA ALA A 18 -13.38 0.58 -3.69
C ALA A 18 -12.00 0.87 -4.28
N GLN A 19 -11.19 1.63 -3.56
CA GLN A 19 -9.75 1.56 -3.77
C GLN A 19 -9.43 0.11 -3.55
N ALA A 20 -9.13 -0.60 -4.65
CA ALA A 20 -8.70 -1.98 -4.57
C ALA A 20 -7.47 -1.97 -3.68
N GLU A 21 -7.61 -2.54 -2.48
CA GLU A 21 -6.50 -2.73 -1.58
C GLU A 21 -5.48 -3.60 -2.30
N LEU A 22 -4.33 -3.03 -2.59
CA LEU A 22 -3.30 -3.70 -3.35
C LEU A 22 -2.63 -4.71 -2.43
N SER A 23 -2.87 -5.99 -2.68
CA SER A 23 -2.27 -7.08 -1.91
C SER A 23 -1.94 -8.28 -2.79
N GLN A 24 -1.02 -9.10 -2.29
CA GLN A 24 -0.67 -10.39 -2.89
C GLN A 24 -0.57 -11.45 -1.81
N LYS A 25 -1.16 -12.61 -2.09
CA LYS A 25 -1.21 -13.74 -1.15
C LYS A 25 -0.15 -14.79 -1.48
N PHE A 26 0.48 -15.32 -0.43
CA PHE A 26 1.44 -16.42 -0.47
C PHE A 26 1.06 -17.43 0.63
N GLY A 27 0.16 -18.37 0.31
CA GLY A 27 -0.38 -19.29 1.32
C GLY A 27 -1.15 -18.53 2.40
N ASP A 28 -0.70 -18.63 3.65
CA ASP A 28 -1.26 -17.93 4.81
C ASP A 28 -0.72 -16.51 5.02
N ILE A 29 0.25 -16.09 4.20
CA ILE A 29 0.84 -14.75 4.20
C ILE A 29 0.14 -13.88 3.17
N GLU A 30 -0.19 -12.65 3.56
CA GLU A 30 -0.71 -11.63 2.67
C GLU A 30 0.11 -10.36 2.82
N VAL A 31 0.66 -9.87 1.71
CA VAL A 31 1.47 -8.66 1.65
C VAL A 31 0.61 -7.55 1.05
N HIS A 32 0.33 -6.54 1.85
CA HIS A 32 -0.34 -5.31 1.41
C HIS A 32 0.70 -4.27 1.04
N TYR A 33 0.46 -3.54 -0.03
CA TYR A 33 1.38 -2.53 -0.52
C TYR A 33 0.66 -1.34 -1.11
N ASN A 34 1.26 -0.17 -0.98
CA ASN A 34 0.77 1.06 -1.59
C ASN A 34 1.95 1.99 -1.85
N ALA A 35 1.85 2.80 -2.89
CA ALA A 35 2.81 3.86 -3.20
C ALA A 35 2.07 5.12 -3.64
N LEU A 36 2.45 6.26 -3.09
CA LEU A 36 1.83 7.54 -3.36
C LEU A 36 2.85 8.68 -3.29
N ALA A 37 2.50 9.85 -3.80
CA ALA A 37 3.26 11.06 -3.53
C ALA A 37 2.94 11.58 -2.12
N THR A 38 3.95 12.02 -1.38
CA THR A 38 3.73 12.45 0.01
C THR A 38 2.84 13.71 0.10
N SER A 39 2.70 14.46 -0.98
CA SER A 39 1.73 15.56 -1.08
C SER A 39 0.27 15.10 -0.96
N GLU A 40 -0.03 13.83 -1.24
CA GLU A 40 -1.37 13.25 -1.13
C GLU A 40 -1.74 12.86 0.32
N LEU A 41 -0.76 12.80 1.23
CA LEU A 41 -1.01 12.53 2.64
C LEU A 41 -1.77 13.69 3.27
N GLN A 42 -2.69 13.35 4.18
CA GLN A 42 -3.28 14.34 5.06
C GLN A 42 -2.20 14.97 5.94
N PRO A 43 -2.22 16.30 6.19
CA PRO A 43 -1.18 16.97 6.96
C PRO A 43 -0.92 16.37 8.34
N GLU A 44 -1.96 15.94 9.04
CA GLU A 44 -1.84 15.30 10.36
C GLU A 44 -1.12 13.96 10.29
N ILE A 45 -1.43 13.14 9.27
CA ILE A 45 -0.78 11.85 9.05
C ILE A 45 0.71 12.05 8.76
N ALA A 46 1.03 12.97 7.85
CA ALA A 46 2.42 13.30 7.53
C ALA A 46 3.20 13.75 8.77
N LYS A 47 2.60 14.61 9.58
CA LYS A 47 3.19 15.09 10.85
C LYS A 47 3.43 13.95 11.85
N ASN A 48 2.44 13.08 12.04
CA ASN A 48 2.52 11.97 12.98
C ASN A 48 3.65 10.99 12.65
N TYR A 49 3.87 10.77 11.36
CA TYR A 49 4.93 9.87 10.86
C TYR A 49 6.23 10.59 10.49
N LYS A 50 6.31 11.90 10.73
CA LYS A 50 7.48 12.74 10.40
C LYS A 50 7.87 12.67 8.93
N ILE A 51 6.87 12.78 8.07
CA ILE A 51 7.01 12.77 6.62
C ILE A 51 6.77 14.18 6.09
N ASP A 52 7.70 14.70 5.31
CA ASP A 52 7.53 15.97 4.60
C ASP A 52 6.65 15.78 3.37
N ARG A 53 5.58 16.56 3.28
CA ARG A 53 4.69 16.54 2.12
C ARG A 53 5.34 17.26 0.94
N SER A 54 5.47 16.57 -0.18
CA SER A 54 6.06 17.10 -1.41
C SER A 54 5.57 16.33 -2.63
N GLN A 55 5.42 17.00 -3.76
CA GLN A 55 5.18 16.36 -5.06
C GLN A 55 6.41 15.61 -5.58
N ASN A 56 7.58 15.95 -5.06
CA ASN A 56 8.85 15.36 -5.47
C ASN A 56 9.35 14.28 -4.50
N ARG A 57 8.48 13.83 -3.62
CA ARG A 57 8.77 12.76 -2.66
C ARG A 57 7.65 11.74 -2.67
N GLY A 58 8.02 10.48 -2.75
CA GLY A 58 7.10 9.35 -2.66
C GLY A 58 7.21 8.61 -1.34
N LEU A 59 6.17 7.89 -1.00
CA LEU A 59 6.08 6.99 0.13
C LEU A 59 5.59 5.64 -0.35
N VAL A 60 6.33 4.58 -0.05
CA VAL A 60 5.86 3.20 -0.16
C VAL A 60 5.54 2.67 1.22
N THR A 61 4.38 2.04 1.34
CA THR A 61 3.90 1.43 2.58
C THR A 61 3.70 -0.05 2.36
N ILE A 62 4.25 -0.88 3.23
CA ILE A 62 4.13 -2.34 3.22
C ILE A 62 3.59 -2.80 4.57
N SER A 63 2.66 -3.74 4.57
CA SER A 63 2.26 -4.48 5.76
C SER A 63 2.10 -5.96 5.44
N ILE A 64 2.46 -6.81 6.38
CA ILE A 64 2.42 -8.25 6.20
C ILE A 64 1.49 -8.84 7.25
N LEU A 65 0.50 -9.59 6.79
CA LEU A 65 -0.44 -10.30 7.63
C LEU A 65 -0.25 -11.81 7.47
N LYS A 66 -0.41 -12.53 8.56
CA LYS A 66 -0.43 -13.99 8.57
C LYS A 66 -1.71 -14.50 9.18
N LYS A 67 -2.39 -15.42 8.52
CA LYS A 67 -3.55 -16.09 9.06
C LYS A 67 -3.11 -17.15 10.07
N ASN A 68 -3.75 -17.14 11.24
CA ASN A 68 -3.60 -18.19 12.23
C ASN A 68 -4.45 -19.42 11.85
N LYS A 69 -4.41 -20.47 12.70
CA LYS A 69 -5.18 -21.70 12.47
C LYS A 69 -6.70 -21.49 12.44
N LEU A 70 -7.19 -20.39 13.03
CA LEU A 70 -8.60 -20.00 13.03
C LEU A 70 -8.97 -19.12 11.84
N GLY A 71 -8.03 -18.84 10.92
CA GLY A 71 -8.24 -18.01 9.76
C GLY A 71 -8.21 -16.49 10.06
N VAL A 72 -7.81 -16.10 11.27
CA VAL A 72 -7.69 -14.69 11.66
C VAL A 72 -6.34 -14.14 11.21
N ALA A 73 -6.35 -13.04 10.45
CA ALA A 73 -5.17 -12.36 10.00
C ALA A 73 -4.56 -11.51 11.14
N GLN A 74 -3.25 -11.65 11.33
CA GLN A 74 -2.49 -10.91 12.32
C GLN A 74 -1.25 -10.29 11.70
N PRO A 75 -0.88 -9.04 12.09
CA PRO A 75 0.36 -8.42 11.62
C PRO A 75 1.57 -9.23 12.07
N ILE A 76 2.53 -9.37 11.19
CA ILE A 76 3.81 -10.00 11.49
C ILE A 76 4.96 -9.12 11.04
N GLN A 77 6.09 -9.28 11.71
CA GLN A 77 7.35 -8.65 11.31
C GLN A 77 8.00 -9.41 10.14
N ALA A 78 8.73 -8.69 9.32
CA ALA A 78 9.48 -9.26 8.21
C ALA A 78 10.76 -8.46 7.94
N GLU A 79 11.72 -9.09 7.33
CA GLU A 79 12.83 -8.40 6.68
C GLU A 79 12.38 -7.99 5.27
N LEU A 80 12.63 -6.74 4.90
CA LEU A 80 12.23 -6.19 3.61
C LEU A 80 13.44 -5.68 2.83
N GLY A 81 13.47 -6.03 1.54
CA GLY A 81 14.30 -5.37 0.55
C GLY A 81 13.39 -4.70 -0.47
N VAL A 82 13.44 -3.39 -0.59
CA VAL A 82 12.57 -2.63 -1.49
C VAL A 82 13.40 -1.78 -2.43
N ASN A 83 13.08 -1.86 -3.71
CA ASN A 83 13.65 -0.99 -4.72
C ASN A 83 12.59 -0.55 -5.75
N ALA A 84 12.91 0.50 -6.45
CA ALA A 84 12.09 1.02 -7.55
C ALA A 84 12.97 1.30 -8.76
N VAL A 85 12.42 1.05 -9.96
CA VAL A 85 13.06 1.33 -11.23
C VAL A 85 12.15 2.24 -12.05
N ASN A 86 12.69 3.33 -12.57
CA ASN A 86 11.96 4.22 -13.46
C ASN A 86 12.04 3.77 -14.93
N LEU A 87 11.38 4.50 -15.83
CA LEU A 87 11.38 4.18 -17.27
C LEU A 87 12.76 4.32 -17.94
N ASN A 88 13.70 5.02 -17.31
CA ASN A 88 15.07 5.14 -17.77
C ASN A 88 15.99 4.07 -17.20
N SER A 89 15.42 3.02 -16.60
CA SER A 89 16.16 1.91 -15.97
C SER A 89 17.05 2.36 -14.79
N GLN A 90 16.75 3.47 -14.16
CA GLN A 90 17.44 3.93 -12.97
C GLN A 90 16.85 3.24 -11.74
N LEU A 91 17.72 2.56 -11.00
CA LEU A 91 17.38 1.83 -9.78
C LEU A 91 17.56 2.72 -8.55
N THR A 92 16.55 2.73 -7.68
CA THR A 92 16.63 3.34 -6.36
C THR A 92 16.35 2.28 -5.30
N ASN A 93 17.28 2.09 -4.38
CA ASN A 93 17.03 1.31 -3.17
C ASN A 93 16.29 2.18 -2.16
N ILE A 94 15.29 1.61 -1.52
CA ILE A 94 14.42 2.32 -0.58
C ILE A 94 14.63 1.75 0.81
N ASP A 95 15.12 2.60 1.72
CA ASP A 95 15.27 2.23 3.11
C ASP A 95 13.91 2.23 3.81
N MET A 96 13.57 1.10 4.43
CA MET A 96 12.30 0.90 5.10
C MET A 96 12.48 1.04 6.61
N ARG A 97 11.53 1.70 7.26
CA ARG A 97 11.43 1.78 8.72
C ARG A 97 10.14 1.15 9.22
N GLU A 98 10.24 0.46 10.34
CA GLU A 98 9.10 -0.19 10.98
C GLU A 98 8.36 0.81 11.87
N VAL A 99 7.03 0.82 11.77
CA VAL A 99 6.13 1.58 12.64
C VAL A 99 5.11 0.63 13.24
N LYS A 100 5.02 0.62 14.56
CA LYS A 100 4.02 -0.14 15.32
C LYS A 100 3.00 0.82 15.89
N GLU A 101 1.74 0.58 15.61
CA GLU A 101 0.64 1.43 16.06
C GLU A 101 -0.62 0.60 16.28
N GLY A 102 -1.15 0.61 17.51
CA GLY A 102 -2.42 -0.04 17.84
C GLY A 102 -2.49 -1.53 17.51
N GLY A 103 -1.39 -2.26 17.61
CA GLY A 103 -1.29 -3.67 17.23
C GLY A 103 -1.00 -3.90 15.74
N ALA A 104 -1.03 -2.87 14.90
CA ALA A 104 -0.62 -2.93 13.50
C ALA A 104 0.90 -2.72 13.35
N ILE A 105 1.46 -3.30 12.30
CA ILE A 105 2.87 -3.13 11.93
C ILE A 105 2.92 -2.66 10.48
N TYR A 106 3.50 -1.48 10.27
CA TYR A 106 3.72 -0.90 8.96
C TYR A 106 5.21 -0.70 8.70
N TYR A 107 5.60 -0.87 7.44
CA TYR A 107 6.93 -0.50 6.95
C TYR A 107 6.77 0.67 5.99
N LEU A 108 7.48 1.75 6.25
CA LEU A 108 7.42 2.99 5.48
C LEU A 108 8.77 3.27 4.85
N GLY A 109 8.77 3.59 3.56
CA GLY A 109 9.97 4.00 2.84
C GLY A 109 9.73 5.22 1.98
N GLU A 110 10.56 6.23 2.11
CA GLU A 110 10.51 7.45 1.31
C GLU A 110 11.50 7.38 0.16
N TYR A 111 11.13 7.96 -0.97
CA TYR A 111 11.97 7.99 -2.17
C TYR A 111 11.74 9.28 -2.95
N ARG A 112 12.68 9.62 -3.83
CA ARG A 112 12.54 10.79 -4.71
C ARG A 112 11.60 10.48 -5.87
N LEU A 113 10.80 11.48 -6.23
CA LEU A 113 9.94 11.50 -7.41
C LEU A 113 10.30 12.67 -8.31
N SER A 114 10.18 12.46 -9.61
CA SER A 114 10.29 13.48 -10.63
C SER A 114 9.07 13.41 -11.56
N PRO A 115 7.87 13.79 -11.07
CA PRO A 115 6.65 13.67 -11.85
C PRO A 115 6.67 14.52 -13.16
N PRO A 116 6.10 14.00 -14.24
CA PRO A 116 5.42 12.70 -14.37
C PRO A 116 6.43 11.54 -14.36
N ASP A 117 6.14 10.50 -13.59
CA ASP A 117 7.04 9.35 -13.43
C ASP A 117 6.24 8.05 -13.37
N THR A 118 6.87 6.96 -13.77
CA THR A 118 6.33 5.62 -13.62
C THR A 118 7.41 4.76 -12.97
N LEU A 119 7.10 4.24 -11.79
CA LEU A 119 8.01 3.40 -11.03
C LEU A 119 7.52 1.97 -10.95
N LYS A 120 8.41 1.03 -11.23
CA LYS A 120 8.20 -0.39 -10.96
C LYS A 120 8.90 -0.74 -9.65
N PHE A 121 8.10 -1.14 -8.67
CA PHE A 121 8.58 -1.55 -7.36
C PHE A 121 8.82 -3.05 -7.32
N THR A 122 9.88 -3.44 -6.65
CA THR A 122 10.15 -4.83 -6.26
C THR A 122 10.31 -4.87 -4.75
N VAL A 123 9.50 -5.69 -4.10
CA VAL A 123 9.50 -5.89 -2.66
C VAL A 123 9.83 -7.34 -2.37
N ASN A 124 10.98 -7.59 -1.75
CA ASN A 124 11.34 -8.90 -1.24
C ASN A 124 10.96 -8.96 0.24
N VAL A 125 10.12 -9.91 0.59
CA VAL A 125 9.56 -10.07 1.93
C VAL A 125 10.02 -11.40 2.50
N LYS A 126 10.76 -11.37 3.60
CA LYS A 126 11.09 -12.55 4.39
C LYS A 126 10.40 -12.44 5.73
N PRO A 127 9.27 -13.14 5.94
CA PRO A 127 8.58 -13.13 7.22
C PRO A 127 9.49 -13.61 8.35
N ARG A 128 9.33 -13.01 9.52
CA ARG A 128 10.12 -13.40 10.70
C ARG A 128 9.92 -14.88 11.03
N GLY A 129 11.04 -15.60 11.18
CA GLY A 129 11.03 -17.04 11.44
C GLY A 129 10.77 -17.93 10.21
N ALA A 130 10.55 -17.35 9.03
CA ALA A 130 10.42 -18.09 7.79
C ALA A 130 11.78 -18.33 7.12
N SER A 131 11.91 -19.46 6.42
CA SER A 131 13.10 -19.76 5.62
C SER A 131 12.99 -19.22 4.18
N GLU A 132 11.78 -18.98 3.71
CA GLU A 132 11.49 -18.54 2.35
C GLU A 132 11.20 -17.05 2.28
N SER A 133 11.60 -16.43 1.17
CA SER A 133 11.26 -15.06 0.83
C SER A 133 10.21 -15.06 -0.27
N HIS A 134 9.35 -14.04 -0.26
CA HIS A 134 8.36 -13.81 -1.30
C HIS A 134 8.68 -12.51 -2.03
N LYS A 135 8.44 -12.49 -3.33
CA LYS A 135 8.63 -11.30 -4.15
C LYS A 135 7.29 -10.74 -4.60
N VAL A 136 7.08 -9.46 -4.35
CA VAL A 136 5.96 -8.67 -4.87
C VAL A 136 6.49 -7.65 -5.86
N GLU A 137 5.86 -7.56 -7.02
CA GLU A 137 6.16 -6.54 -8.01
C GLU A 137 4.89 -5.78 -8.34
N PHE A 138 4.97 -4.45 -8.38
CA PHE A 138 3.87 -3.61 -8.79
C PHE A 138 4.38 -2.32 -9.41
N GLN A 139 3.52 -1.65 -10.15
CA GLN A 139 3.84 -0.42 -10.85
C GLN A 139 2.90 0.70 -10.40
N GLN A 140 3.45 1.89 -10.24
CA GLN A 140 2.69 3.09 -9.92
C GLN A 140 3.08 4.23 -10.84
N LYS A 141 2.07 4.91 -11.37
CA LYS A 141 2.23 6.16 -12.12
C LYS A 141 2.00 7.34 -11.19
N PHE A 142 2.87 8.34 -11.33
CA PHE A 142 2.79 9.59 -10.58
C PHE A 142 2.59 10.73 -11.56
N PHE A 143 1.63 11.58 -11.29
CA PHE A 143 1.28 12.72 -12.11
C PHE A 143 1.66 14.03 -11.40
N ARG A 144 1.75 15.14 -12.19
CA ARG A 144 1.90 16.47 -11.63
C ARG A 144 0.56 17.05 -11.22
#